data_6060c5ee7ad8a8d5b2f11c335446e5d5
#
_entry.id   6060c5ee7ad8a8d5b2f11c335446e5d5
#
_cell.length_a   1.000
_cell.length_b   1.000
_cell.length_c   1.000
_cell.angle_alpha   90.00
_cell.angle_beta   90.00
_cell.angle_gamma   90.00
#
_symmetry.space_group_name_H-M   'P 1'
#
loop_
_entity.id
_entity.type
_entity.pdbx_description
1 polymer ?
#
loop_
_entity_poly.entity_id
_entity_poly.type
_entity_poly.pdbx_seq_one_letter_code
_entity_poly.pdbx_strand_id
1 'polypeptide(L)'
;MIISYNVEVVKNYDVDIPKLIDQVVKTLKEDEEGEVEGWMILNEAGDNIDYHLRNLGFPDSDCLTDYVIDDILDEMEKELVKQGYEC
;
A
#
# COMPACT_ATOMS: atom_id res chain seq x y z
N MET A 1 -11.66 0.73 3.22
CA MET A 1 -11.90 0.08 1.91
C MET A 1 -11.01 -1.15 1.80
N ILE A 2 -11.59 -2.29 1.56
CA ILE A 2 -10.87 -3.56 1.44
C ILE A 2 -11.02 -4.05 0.00
N ILE A 3 -9.90 -4.40 -0.63
CA ILE A 3 -9.88 -4.93 -1.98
C ILE A 3 -9.33 -6.34 -1.94
N SER A 4 -10.05 -7.28 -2.55
CA SER A 4 -9.64 -8.68 -2.61
C SER A 4 -8.92 -8.95 -3.93
N TYR A 5 -7.75 -9.57 -3.84
CA TYR A 5 -6.97 -9.97 -5.00
C TYR A 5 -6.85 -11.48 -5.08
N ASN A 6 -7.03 -12.00 -6.28
CA ASN A 6 -6.83 -13.41 -6.56
C ASN A 6 -5.40 -13.59 -7.07
N VAL A 7 -4.47 -13.89 -6.16
CA VAL A 7 -3.03 -13.96 -6.46
C VAL A 7 -2.53 -15.37 -6.75
N GLU A 8 -3.34 -16.38 -6.48
CA GLU A 8 -3.11 -17.77 -6.88
C GLU A 8 -4.45 -18.39 -7.29
N VAL A 9 -4.40 -19.53 -7.96
CA VAL A 9 -5.58 -20.19 -8.52
C VAL A 9 -6.65 -20.47 -7.45
N VAL A 10 -6.28 -20.57 -6.18
CA VAL A 10 -7.20 -20.99 -5.10
C VAL A 10 -7.25 -20.05 -3.90
N LYS A 11 -6.54 -18.92 -3.93
CA LYS A 11 -6.49 -18.02 -2.77
C LYS A 11 -6.75 -16.57 -3.14
N ASN A 12 -7.58 -15.93 -2.34
CA ASN A 12 -7.79 -14.49 -2.36
C ASN A 12 -7.12 -13.86 -1.15
N TYR A 13 -6.42 -12.77 -1.36
CA TYR A 13 -5.85 -11.97 -0.28
C TYR A 13 -6.51 -10.61 -0.25
N ASP A 14 -6.96 -10.21 0.92
CA ASP A 14 -7.60 -8.92 1.12
C ASP A 14 -6.57 -7.86 1.47
N VAL A 15 -6.61 -6.74 0.77
CA VAL A 15 -5.76 -5.59 1.06
C VAL A 15 -6.61 -4.48 1.64
N ASP A 16 -6.36 -4.14 2.90
CA ASP A 16 -7.03 -3.02 3.55
C ASP A 16 -6.24 -1.74 3.22
N ILE A 17 -6.75 -0.94 2.30
CA ILE A 17 -6.06 0.24 1.79
C ILE A 17 -5.78 1.27 2.90
N PRO A 18 -6.72 1.65 3.77
CA PRO A 18 -6.42 2.55 4.89
C PRO A 18 -5.31 2.04 5.81
N LYS A 19 -5.30 0.76 6.12
CA LYS A 19 -4.23 0.17 6.95
C LYS A 19 -2.89 0.20 6.24
N LEU A 20 -2.87 -0.04 4.93
CA LEU A 20 -1.65 0.03 4.15
C LEU A 20 -1.07 1.45 4.18
N ILE A 21 -1.92 2.45 4.01
CA ILE A 21 -1.53 3.86 4.11
C ILE A 21 -0.95 4.16 5.49
N ASP A 22 -1.62 3.73 6.56
CA ASP A 22 -1.15 3.94 7.93
C ASP A 22 0.22 3.31 8.16
N GLN A 23 0.45 2.11 7.64
CA GLN A 23 1.72 1.41 7.73
C GLN A 23 2.83 2.19 7.02
N VAL A 24 2.56 2.70 5.81
CA VAL A 24 3.52 3.47 5.03
C VAL A 24 3.84 4.80 5.72
N VAL A 25 2.82 5.49 6.20
CA VAL A 25 2.99 6.75 6.93
C VAL A 25 3.83 6.56 8.19
N LYS A 26 3.58 5.49 8.92
CA LYS A 26 4.36 5.16 10.12
C LYS A 26 5.84 4.95 9.77
N THR A 27 6.12 4.23 8.70
CA THR A 27 7.48 3.99 8.24
C THR A 27 8.18 5.31 7.87
N LEU A 28 7.50 6.17 7.14
CA LEU A 28 8.05 7.47 6.75
C LEU A 28 8.33 8.36 7.94
N LYS A 29 7.46 8.37 8.94
CA LYS A 29 7.64 9.16 10.16
C LYS A 29 8.80 8.68 11.03
N GLU A 30 9.14 7.40 10.96
CA GLU A 30 10.30 6.85 11.66
C GLU A 30 11.60 7.29 11.02
N ASP A 31 11.63 7.47 9.70
CA ASP A 31 12.83 7.81 8.94
C ASP A 31 13.03 9.31 8.75
N GLU A 32 11.97 10.10 8.74
CA GLU A 32 12.04 11.52 8.44
C GLU A 32 11.29 12.36 9.47
N GLU A 33 11.90 13.48 9.85
CA GLU A 33 11.24 14.50 10.65
C GLU A 33 10.52 15.47 9.72
N GLY A 34 9.22 15.69 9.93
CA GLY A 34 8.45 16.64 9.15
C GLY A 34 7.14 16.05 8.64
N GLU A 35 6.47 16.82 7.80
CA GLU A 35 5.19 16.41 7.24
C GLU A 35 5.36 15.36 6.14
N VAL A 36 4.46 14.38 6.16
CA VAL A 36 4.40 13.36 5.13
C VAL A 36 3.40 13.81 4.07
N GLU A 37 3.85 13.88 2.83
CA GLU A 37 3.03 14.25 1.69
C GLU A 37 2.53 13.01 0.94
N GLY A 38 1.42 13.17 0.18
CA GLY A 38 0.82 12.05 -0.55
C GLY A 38 1.77 11.36 -1.53
N TRP A 39 2.55 12.13 -2.28
CA TRP A 39 3.52 11.57 -3.23
C TRP A 39 4.62 10.76 -2.54
N MET A 40 5.01 11.15 -1.32
CA MET A 40 5.99 10.39 -0.53
C MET A 40 5.43 9.04 -0.11
N ILE A 41 4.16 9.01 0.25
CA ILE A 41 3.47 7.77 0.64
C ILE A 41 3.42 6.82 -0.56
N LEU A 42 3.07 7.31 -1.74
CA LEU A 42 2.98 6.49 -2.93
C LEU A 42 4.35 5.97 -3.38
N ASN A 43 5.39 6.80 -3.32
CA ASN A 43 6.75 6.38 -3.65
C ASN A 43 7.26 5.28 -2.71
N GLU A 44 7.10 5.47 -1.40
CA GLU A 44 7.52 4.46 -0.42
C GLU A 44 6.75 3.16 -0.59
N ALA A 45 5.45 3.24 -0.81
CA ALA A 45 4.64 2.05 -1.04
C ALA A 45 5.08 1.30 -2.29
N GLY A 46 5.36 2.02 -3.38
CA GLY A 46 5.83 1.39 -4.61
C GLY A 46 7.21 0.75 -4.50
N ASP A 47 8.12 1.43 -3.83
CA ASP A 47 9.51 0.95 -3.68
C ASP A 47 9.61 -0.25 -2.73
N ASN A 48 8.76 -0.31 -1.71
CA ASN A 48 8.83 -1.33 -0.66
C ASN A 48 7.48 -2.02 -0.45
N ILE A 49 6.73 -2.24 -1.52
CA ILE A 49 5.39 -2.82 -1.45
C ILE A 49 5.38 -4.19 -0.75
N ASP A 50 6.40 -5.01 -1.01
CA ASP A 50 6.54 -6.33 -0.40
C ASP A 50 6.61 -6.24 1.12
N TYR A 51 7.44 -5.34 1.61
CA TYR A 51 7.64 -5.13 3.03
C TYR A 51 6.35 -4.69 3.71
N HIS A 52 5.67 -3.70 3.12
CA HIS A 52 4.44 -3.18 3.71
C HIS A 52 3.30 -4.19 3.70
N LEU A 53 3.17 -4.96 2.63
CA LEU A 53 2.13 -5.99 2.55
C LEU A 53 2.40 -7.14 3.50
N ARG A 54 3.65 -7.55 3.70
CA ARG A 54 4.00 -8.58 4.70
C ARG A 54 3.59 -8.14 6.10
N ASN A 55 3.81 -6.87 6.44
CA ASN A 55 3.43 -6.34 7.74
C ASN A 55 1.90 -6.35 7.95
N LEU A 56 1.13 -6.42 6.87
CA LEU A 56 -0.32 -6.54 6.92
C LEU A 56 -0.82 -7.99 6.83
N GLY A 57 0.10 -8.95 6.80
CA GLY A 57 -0.25 -10.37 6.77
C GLY A 57 -0.20 -11.03 5.39
N PHE A 58 0.27 -10.35 4.36
CA PHE A 58 0.49 -10.97 3.05
C PHE A 58 1.59 -12.02 3.15
N PRO A 59 1.34 -13.24 2.67
CA PRO A 59 2.27 -14.35 2.93
C PRO A 59 3.53 -14.33 2.08
N ASP A 60 3.49 -13.80 0.87
CA ASP A 60 4.62 -13.88 -0.05
C ASP A 60 4.53 -12.82 -1.14
N SER A 61 5.68 -12.16 -1.40
CA SER A 61 5.82 -11.19 -2.46
C SER A 61 5.76 -11.80 -3.87
N ASP A 62 6.11 -13.08 -4.00
CA ASP A 62 6.06 -13.78 -5.28
C ASP A 62 4.64 -13.88 -5.84
N CYS A 63 3.63 -13.71 -5.00
CA CYS A 63 2.24 -13.67 -5.40
C CYS A 63 1.82 -12.37 -6.06
N LEU A 64 2.66 -11.32 -5.97
CA LEU A 64 2.34 -10.01 -6.50
C LEU A 64 2.80 -9.87 -7.94
N THR A 65 1.87 -9.55 -8.82
CA THR A 65 2.18 -9.18 -10.20
C THR A 65 2.23 -7.66 -10.31
N ASP A 66 2.86 -7.14 -11.35
CA ASP A 66 2.91 -5.70 -11.61
C ASP A 66 1.50 -5.11 -11.70
N TYR A 67 0.57 -5.85 -12.27
CA TYR A 67 -0.83 -5.46 -12.35
C TYR A 67 -1.46 -5.23 -10.97
N VAL A 68 -1.24 -6.15 -10.03
CA VAL A 68 -1.77 -6.04 -8.67
C VAL A 68 -1.13 -4.85 -7.95
N ILE A 69 0.17 -4.68 -8.11
CA ILE A 69 0.91 -3.56 -7.49
C ILE A 69 0.37 -2.22 -8.01
N ASP A 70 0.22 -2.08 -9.31
CA ASP A 70 -0.31 -0.86 -9.93
C ASP A 70 -1.72 -0.54 -9.44
N ASP A 71 -2.57 -1.56 -9.32
CA ASP A 71 -3.93 -1.39 -8.84
C ASP A 71 -3.97 -0.94 -7.38
N ILE A 72 -3.12 -1.54 -6.55
CA ILE A 72 -3.00 -1.15 -5.14
C ILE A 72 -2.57 0.31 -5.02
N LEU A 73 -1.58 0.73 -5.79
CA LEU A 73 -1.10 2.11 -5.76
C LEU A 73 -2.16 3.10 -6.24
N ASP A 74 -2.91 2.73 -7.26
CA ASP A 74 -4.01 3.55 -7.78
C ASP A 74 -5.10 3.75 -6.72
N GLU A 75 -5.47 2.69 -6.02
CA GLU A 75 -6.47 2.76 -4.95
C GLU A 75 -5.94 3.54 -3.73
N MET A 76 -4.66 3.43 -3.43
CA MET A 76 -4.03 4.25 -2.40
C MET A 76 -4.11 5.73 -2.74
N GLU A 77 -3.85 6.10 -3.98
CA GLU A 77 -3.95 7.48 -4.43
C GLU A 77 -5.37 8.03 -4.24
N LYS A 78 -6.37 7.27 -4.62
CA LYS A 78 -7.77 7.64 -4.43
C LYS A 78 -8.12 7.86 -2.96
N GLU A 79 -7.66 6.97 -2.10
CA GLU A 79 -7.91 7.09 -0.66
C GLU A 79 -7.17 8.27 -0.05
N LEU A 80 -5.93 8.53 -0.48
CA LEU A 80 -5.15 9.68 -0.02
C LEU A 80 -5.84 11.00 -0.35
N VAL A 81 -6.39 11.12 -1.55
CA VAL A 81 -7.15 12.30 -1.95
C VAL A 81 -8.37 12.49 -1.04
N LYS A 82 -9.07 11.40 -0.70
CA LYS A 82 -10.20 11.45 0.24
C LYS A 82 -9.78 11.92 1.63
N GLN A 83 -8.58 11.56 2.06
CA GLN A 83 -8.05 11.96 3.38
C GLN A 83 -7.48 13.39 3.39
N GLY A 84 -7.43 14.06 2.25
CA GLY A 84 -6.98 15.43 2.14
C GLY A 84 -5.53 15.60 1.71
N TYR A 85 -4.85 14.53 1.31
CA TYR A 85 -3.49 14.64 0.76
C TYR A 85 -3.52 15.11 -0.67
N GLU A 86 -2.51 15.89 -1.04
CA GLU A 86 -2.27 16.23 -2.44
C GLU A 86 -1.35 15.16 -3.06
N CYS A 87 -1.75 14.64 -4.20
CA CYS A 87 -0.99 13.62 -4.91
C CYS A 87 -0.59 14.07 -6.31
#